data_056f27b13b0fc57818d857144a634b9a
#
_entry.id   056f27b13b0fc57818d857144a634b9a
#
_cell.length_a   1.000
_cell.length_b   1.000
_cell.length_c   1.000
_cell.angle_alpha   90.00
_cell.angle_beta   90.00
_cell.angle_gamma   90.00
#
_symmetry.space_group_name_H-M   'P 1'
#
loop_
_entity.id
_entity.type
_entity.pdbx_description
1 polymer ?
#
loop_
_entity_poly.entity_id
_entity_poly.type
_entity_poly.pdbx_seq_one_letter_code
_entity_poly.pdbx_strand_id
1 'polypeptide(L)'
;MESVIFRPILGVFTLVIVLAAGLTQPSPAHGANQWDWPLKPASLSAGFDRPARNWLPGHRGVDLVGQSGDQVLAAGNGVVMFAGLVAGKGVVVIKHGKLRTTYEPVTASVIVGLRVRVGDVIGTLSVGDSHCSSQATVSCLHWGLLRGEKYLNPLSLVQKRVRLLPKS
;
A
#
# COMPACT_ATOMS: atom_id res chain seq x y z
N MET A 1 -23.87 85.81 10.62
CA MET A 1 -23.24 84.79 11.48
C MET A 1 -24.17 83.57 11.44
N GLU A 2 -23.96 82.67 10.45
CA GLU A 2 -24.76 81.49 10.33
C GLU A 2 -24.00 80.29 10.88
N SER A 3 -24.58 79.61 11.84
CA SER A 3 -24.00 78.45 12.51
C SER A 3 -24.35 77.19 11.72
N VAL A 4 -23.36 76.55 11.10
CA VAL A 4 -23.52 75.29 10.37
C VAL A 4 -23.52 74.16 11.41
N ILE A 5 -24.66 73.50 11.56
CA ILE A 5 -24.80 72.30 12.43
C ILE A 5 -24.37 71.06 11.65
N PHE A 6 -23.24 70.51 12.06
CA PHE A 6 -22.69 69.24 11.53
C PHE A 6 -23.44 68.05 12.20
N ARG A 7 -24.26 67.32 11.44
CA ARG A 7 -24.90 66.07 11.88
C ARG A 7 -23.98 64.88 11.56
N PRO A 8 -23.56 64.05 12.55
CA PRO A 8 -22.84 62.82 12.23
C PRO A 8 -23.81 61.77 11.68
N ILE A 9 -23.49 61.24 10.51
CA ILE A 9 -24.15 60.07 9.93
C ILE A 9 -23.57 58.85 10.59
N LEU A 10 -24.35 58.20 11.48
CA LEU A 10 -24.02 56.94 12.12
C LEU A 10 -24.18 55.81 11.11
N GLY A 11 -23.14 55.40 10.44
CA GLY A 11 -23.11 54.26 9.54
C GLY A 11 -23.15 52.94 10.33
N VAL A 12 -24.29 52.26 10.23
CA VAL A 12 -24.44 50.89 10.76
C VAL A 12 -23.71 49.93 9.81
N PHE A 13 -22.50 49.51 10.23
CA PHE A 13 -21.80 48.41 9.57
C PHE A 13 -22.42 47.08 10.00
N THR A 14 -23.25 46.50 9.12
CA THR A 14 -23.76 45.15 9.31
C THR A 14 -22.65 44.15 8.97
N LEU A 15 -22.07 43.55 10.04
CA LEU A 15 -21.07 42.47 9.91
C LEU A 15 -21.79 41.19 9.45
N VAL A 16 -21.67 40.85 8.17
CA VAL A 16 -22.16 39.56 7.64
C VAL A 16 -21.11 38.49 7.98
N ILE A 17 -21.36 37.71 9.01
CA ILE A 17 -20.57 36.51 9.33
C ILE A 17 -21.03 35.39 8.39
N VAL A 18 -20.26 35.14 7.34
CA VAL A 18 -20.45 33.97 6.48
C VAL A 18 -19.88 32.76 7.24
N LEU A 19 -20.75 31.97 7.85
CA LEU A 19 -20.40 30.65 8.43
C LEU A 19 -20.10 29.72 7.24
N ALA A 20 -18.84 29.53 6.89
CA ALA A 20 -18.41 28.49 5.96
C ALA A 20 -18.57 27.13 6.67
N ALA A 21 -19.76 26.50 6.52
CA ALA A 21 -19.97 25.12 6.89
C ALA A 21 -19.06 24.28 5.98
N GLY A 22 -17.91 23.87 6.48
CA GLY A 22 -17.02 22.93 5.81
C GLY A 22 -17.75 21.60 5.62
N LEU A 23 -18.21 21.34 4.39
CA LEU A 23 -18.72 20.04 3.98
C LEU A 23 -17.54 19.07 4.01
N THR A 24 -17.31 18.42 5.16
CA THR A 24 -16.44 17.23 5.22
C THR A 24 -17.14 16.13 4.44
N GLN A 25 -16.74 15.98 3.18
CA GLN A 25 -17.21 14.85 2.37
C GLN A 25 -16.68 13.57 3.03
N PRO A 26 -17.57 12.61 3.37
CA PRO A 26 -17.12 11.30 3.81
C PRO A 26 -16.32 10.69 2.67
N SER A 27 -15.05 10.38 2.92
CA SER A 27 -14.25 9.57 2.01
C SER A 27 -15.02 8.29 1.71
N PRO A 28 -15.13 7.85 0.44
CA PRO A 28 -15.83 6.62 0.11
C PRO A 28 -15.24 5.50 0.96
N ALA A 29 -16.07 4.89 1.79
CA ALA A 29 -15.74 3.66 2.45
C ALA A 29 -15.52 2.62 1.36
N HIS A 30 -14.25 2.40 0.99
CA HIS A 30 -13.89 1.25 0.17
C HIS A 30 -14.36 0.03 0.94
N GLY A 31 -15.39 -0.64 0.41
CA GLY A 31 -15.91 -1.90 0.93
C GLY A 31 -14.74 -2.85 1.14
N ALA A 32 -14.46 -3.13 2.40
CA ALA A 32 -13.20 -3.55 2.91
C ALA A 32 -12.80 -4.94 2.41
N ASN A 33 -12.14 -5.02 1.27
CA ASN A 33 -11.14 -6.06 1.13
C ASN A 33 -9.99 -5.67 2.06
N GLN A 34 -9.82 -6.41 3.14
CA GLN A 34 -8.71 -6.22 4.08
C GLN A 34 -7.35 -6.37 3.38
N TRP A 35 -7.32 -7.05 2.21
CA TRP A 35 -6.15 -7.38 1.40
C TRP A 35 -6.40 -7.19 -0.08
N ASP A 36 -5.39 -6.74 -0.80
CA ASP A 36 -5.41 -6.59 -2.26
C ASP A 36 -4.03 -6.92 -2.86
N TRP A 37 -3.98 -7.07 -4.19
CA TRP A 37 -2.75 -7.33 -4.91
C TRP A 37 -1.78 -6.16 -4.82
N PRO A 38 -0.48 -6.43 -4.57
CA PRO A 38 0.53 -5.38 -4.47
C PRO A 38 1.00 -4.85 -5.83
N LEU A 39 0.63 -5.52 -6.92
CA LEU A 39 0.92 -5.12 -8.30
C LEU A 39 -0.34 -5.28 -9.14
N LYS A 40 -0.60 -4.32 -10.04
CA LYS A 40 -1.80 -4.33 -10.90
C LYS A 40 -1.47 -3.94 -12.35
N PRO A 41 -1.95 -4.73 -13.34
CA PRO A 41 -2.70 -5.98 -13.19
C PRO A 41 -1.81 -7.08 -12.56
N ALA A 42 -2.42 -7.96 -11.76
CA ALA A 42 -1.69 -9.03 -11.11
C ALA A 42 -1.50 -10.22 -12.08
N SER A 43 -0.26 -10.58 -12.35
CA SER A 43 0.12 -11.76 -13.15
C SER A 43 1.17 -12.56 -12.40
N LEU A 44 0.88 -13.82 -12.10
CA LEU A 44 1.75 -14.71 -11.36
C LEU A 44 2.80 -15.32 -12.30
N SER A 45 4.09 -15.18 -11.97
CA SER A 45 5.21 -15.84 -12.65
C SER A 45 5.65 -17.09 -11.91
N ALA A 46 5.82 -17.02 -10.57
CA ALA A 46 6.21 -18.14 -9.75
C ALA A 46 5.37 -18.23 -8.47
N GLY A 47 4.95 -19.46 -8.14
CA GLY A 47 4.13 -19.74 -6.96
C GLY A 47 4.96 -19.94 -5.70
N PHE A 48 4.29 -19.94 -4.55
CA PHE A 48 4.89 -20.24 -3.25
C PHE A 48 5.26 -21.72 -3.17
N ASP A 49 6.53 -21.98 -2.83
CA ASP A 49 7.05 -23.33 -2.53
C ASP A 49 7.69 -23.30 -1.13
N ARG A 50 6.99 -23.88 -0.15
CA ARG A 50 7.45 -23.84 1.23
C ARG A 50 8.71 -24.66 1.42
N PRO A 51 9.85 -24.06 1.82
CA PRO A 51 11.01 -24.85 2.20
C PRO A 51 10.69 -25.72 3.44
N ALA A 52 11.20 -26.94 3.46
CA ALA A 52 11.02 -27.85 4.60
C ALA A 52 11.58 -27.26 5.92
N ARG A 53 12.65 -26.45 5.81
CA ARG A 53 13.20 -25.60 6.86
C ARG A 53 13.59 -24.25 6.28
N ASN A 54 13.60 -23.17 7.09
CA ASN A 54 13.81 -21.80 6.58
C ASN A 54 15.13 -21.59 5.82
N TRP A 55 16.14 -22.41 6.02
CA TRP A 55 17.44 -22.33 5.33
C TRP A 55 17.58 -23.28 4.12
N LEU A 56 16.59 -24.14 3.87
CA LEU A 56 16.59 -25.04 2.71
C LEU A 56 16.05 -24.33 1.46
N PRO A 57 16.33 -24.85 0.26
CA PRO A 57 15.75 -24.38 -1.00
C PRO A 57 14.22 -24.37 -0.95
N GLY A 58 13.62 -23.44 -1.69
CA GLY A 58 12.20 -23.24 -1.82
C GLY A 58 11.90 -21.79 -2.19
N HIS A 59 10.64 -21.47 -2.53
CA HIS A 59 10.20 -20.12 -2.86
C HIS A 59 9.37 -19.52 -1.71
N ARG A 60 9.93 -18.53 -1.00
CA ARG A 60 9.39 -17.99 0.26
C ARG A 60 8.29 -16.93 0.07
N GLY A 61 7.86 -16.75 -1.17
CA GLY A 61 6.82 -15.83 -1.57
C GLY A 61 6.20 -16.23 -2.90
N VAL A 62 5.66 -15.28 -3.61
CA VAL A 62 5.23 -15.41 -5.00
C VAL A 62 5.86 -14.29 -5.82
N ASP A 63 6.11 -14.56 -7.09
CA ASP A 63 6.63 -13.56 -8.01
C ASP A 63 5.51 -13.09 -8.95
N LEU A 64 5.32 -11.77 -8.96
CA LEU A 64 4.34 -11.09 -9.80
C LEU A 64 5.06 -10.36 -10.92
N VAL A 65 4.64 -10.62 -12.16
CA VAL A 65 5.21 -9.96 -13.35
C VAL A 65 4.83 -8.49 -13.37
N GLY A 66 5.80 -7.62 -13.62
CA GLY A 66 5.63 -6.20 -13.81
C GLY A 66 6.72 -5.60 -14.69
N GLN A 67 6.72 -4.30 -14.78
CA GLN A 67 7.75 -3.52 -15.46
C GLN A 67 8.49 -2.65 -14.44
N SER A 68 9.76 -2.39 -14.70
CA SER A 68 10.52 -1.41 -13.92
C SER A 68 9.79 -0.07 -13.93
N GLY A 69 9.59 0.51 -12.73
CA GLY A 69 8.83 1.74 -12.54
C GLY A 69 7.36 1.54 -12.17
N ASP A 70 6.80 0.33 -12.32
CA ASP A 70 5.43 0.05 -11.89
C ASP A 70 5.24 0.36 -10.40
N GLN A 71 4.09 0.93 -10.06
CA GLN A 71 3.76 1.22 -8.66
C GLN A 71 3.57 -0.08 -7.86
N VAL A 72 4.28 -0.19 -6.75
CA VAL A 72 4.09 -1.26 -5.77
C VAL A 72 3.20 -0.75 -4.66
N LEU A 73 2.13 -1.50 -4.35
CA LEU A 73 1.08 -1.12 -3.44
C LEU A 73 1.16 -1.92 -2.13
N ALA A 74 0.74 -1.31 -1.02
CA ALA A 74 0.55 -2.03 0.23
C ALA A 74 -0.58 -3.06 0.08
N ALA A 75 -0.27 -4.34 0.27
CA ALA A 75 -1.27 -5.40 0.13
C ALA A 75 -2.34 -5.39 1.23
N GLY A 76 -2.12 -4.67 2.33
CA GLY A 76 -3.06 -4.53 3.44
C GLY A 76 -2.72 -3.34 4.34
N ASN A 77 -3.65 -3.00 5.24
CA ASN A 77 -3.42 -1.95 6.23
C ASN A 77 -2.31 -2.35 7.21
N GLY A 78 -1.37 -1.46 7.50
CA GLY A 78 -0.26 -1.79 8.39
C GLY A 78 0.66 -0.62 8.72
N VAL A 79 1.83 -0.98 9.24
CA VAL A 79 2.91 -0.04 9.55
C VAL A 79 4.19 -0.51 8.88
N VAL A 80 4.88 0.38 8.20
CA VAL A 80 6.18 0.09 7.58
C VAL A 80 7.20 -0.22 8.67
N MET A 81 7.75 -1.43 8.65
CA MET A 81 8.80 -1.87 9.58
C MET A 81 10.21 -1.69 9.03
N PHE A 82 10.34 -1.75 7.71
CA PHE A 82 11.61 -1.60 7.01
C PHE A 82 11.36 -1.01 5.63
N ALA A 83 12.23 -0.12 5.21
CA ALA A 83 12.30 0.43 3.85
C ALA A 83 13.76 0.80 3.58
N GLY A 84 14.45 0.04 2.72
CA GLY A 84 15.86 0.23 2.48
C GLY A 84 16.49 -0.90 1.67
N LEU A 85 17.82 -0.96 1.65
CA LEU A 85 18.58 -1.97 0.90
C LEU A 85 18.94 -3.16 1.79
N VAL A 86 18.75 -4.36 1.25
CA VAL A 86 19.25 -5.63 1.82
C VAL A 86 20.08 -6.31 0.73
N ALA A 87 21.36 -6.47 0.96
CA ALA A 87 22.32 -7.03 -0.02
C ALA A 87 22.23 -6.36 -1.41
N GLY A 88 22.08 -5.03 -1.43
CA GLY A 88 21.96 -4.24 -2.66
C GLY A 88 20.57 -4.19 -3.30
N LYS A 89 19.61 -4.98 -2.80
CA LYS A 89 18.25 -5.04 -3.31
C LYS A 89 17.31 -4.18 -2.43
N GLY A 90 16.47 -3.34 -3.04
CA GLY A 90 15.49 -2.54 -2.33
C GLY A 90 14.38 -3.42 -1.74
N VAL A 91 14.08 -3.26 -0.46
CA VAL A 91 13.09 -4.06 0.27
C VAL A 91 12.19 -3.15 1.08
N VAL A 92 10.89 -3.42 1.03
CA VAL A 92 9.89 -2.85 1.95
C VAL A 92 9.26 -3.97 2.76
N VAL A 93 9.10 -3.76 4.07
CA VAL A 93 8.40 -4.69 4.97
C VAL A 93 7.30 -3.95 5.70
N ILE A 94 6.07 -4.50 5.65
CA ILE A 94 4.90 -3.94 6.33
C ILE A 94 4.39 -4.96 7.37
N LYS A 95 4.14 -4.47 8.60
CA LYS A 95 3.55 -5.24 9.70
C LYS A 95 2.03 -5.05 9.74
N HIS A 96 1.30 -6.15 9.78
CA HIS A 96 -0.15 -6.24 9.82
C HIS A 96 -0.59 -7.05 11.06
N GLY A 97 -0.42 -6.49 12.25
CA GLY A 97 -0.64 -7.21 13.51
C GLY A 97 0.37 -8.35 13.69
N LYS A 98 -0.10 -9.62 13.62
CA LYS A 98 0.76 -10.83 13.74
C LYS A 98 1.39 -11.26 12.41
N LEU A 99 0.99 -10.66 11.29
CA LEU A 99 1.53 -10.92 9.95
C LEU A 99 2.48 -9.81 9.54
N ARG A 100 3.37 -10.13 8.60
CA ARG A 100 4.15 -9.14 7.86
C ARG A 100 4.26 -9.56 6.40
N THR A 101 4.24 -8.57 5.51
CA THR A 101 4.50 -8.75 4.08
C THR A 101 5.83 -8.14 3.72
N THR A 102 6.51 -8.74 2.75
CA THR A 102 7.77 -8.27 2.19
C THR A 102 7.62 -8.05 0.70
N TYR A 103 8.29 -7.01 0.18
CA TYR A 103 8.21 -6.58 -1.21
C TYR A 103 9.63 -6.30 -1.70
N GLU A 104 10.08 -6.98 -2.75
CA GLU A 104 11.39 -6.80 -3.38
C GLU A 104 11.38 -7.22 -4.87
N PRO A 105 12.19 -6.55 -5.74
CA PRO A 105 12.98 -5.35 -5.49
C PRO A 105 12.11 -4.09 -5.59
N VAL A 106 12.18 -3.18 -4.61
CA VAL A 106 11.35 -1.96 -4.55
C VAL A 106 12.22 -0.74 -4.23
N THR A 107 12.16 0.29 -5.07
CA THR A 107 12.61 1.63 -4.70
C THR A 107 11.54 2.25 -3.82
N ALA A 108 11.79 2.27 -2.50
CA ALA A 108 10.81 2.71 -1.52
C ALA A 108 10.49 4.22 -1.63
N SER A 109 9.21 4.58 -1.55
CA SER A 109 8.71 5.95 -1.38
C SER A 109 8.14 6.21 0.01
N VAL A 110 8.25 5.24 0.93
CA VAL A 110 7.77 5.29 2.31
C VAL A 110 8.93 5.18 3.28
N ILE A 111 8.69 5.62 4.53
CA ILE A 111 9.66 5.56 5.63
C ILE A 111 9.19 4.62 6.74
N VAL A 112 10.12 4.12 7.53
CA VAL A 112 9.82 3.30 8.71
C VAL A 112 8.93 4.05 9.69
N GLY A 113 7.91 3.38 10.23
CA GLY A 113 6.90 3.93 11.14
C GLY A 113 5.67 4.50 10.44
N LEU A 114 5.70 4.73 9.12
CA LEU A 114 4.53 5.21 8.37
C LEU A 114 3.38 4.19 8.44
N ARG A 115 2.17 4.67 8.74
CA ARG A 115 0.94 3.89 8.61
C ARG A 115 0.48 3.93 7.16
N VAL A 116 0.21 2.76 6.59
CA VAL A 116 -0.30 2.59 5.23
C VAL A 116 -1.63 1.86 5.24
N ARG A 117 -2.45 2.15 4.25
CA ARG A 117 -3.70 1.45 3.96
C ARG A 117 -3.51 0.52 2.77
N VAL A 118 -4.40 -0.46 2.65
CA VAL A 118 -4.47 -1.31 1.45
C VAL A 118 -4.57 -0.44 0.20
N GLY A 119 -3.69 -0.68 -0.78
CA GLY A 119 -3.64 0.07 -2.03
C GLY A 119 -2.80 1.35 -2.01
N ASP A 120 -2.28 1.78 -0.86
CA ASP A 120 -1.34 2.91 -0.82
C ASP A 120 -0.04 2.55 -1.55
N VAL A 121 0.51 3.51 -2.32
CA VAL A 121 1.79 3.34 -3.01
C VAL A 121 2.92 3.32 -1.97
N ILE A 122 3.74 2.27 -1.99
CA ILE A 122 4.89 2.10 -1.08
C ILE A 122 6.24 2.23 -1.78
N GLY A 123 6.23 2.34 -3.09
CA GLY A 123 7.42 2.50 -3.92
C GLY A 123 7.15 2.11 -5.37
N THR A 124 8.23 1.94 -6.12
CA THR A 124 8.19 1.47 -7.50
C THR A 124 9.04 0.21 -7.66
N LEU A 125 8.63 -0.67 -8.56
CA LEU A 125 9.37 -1.87 -8.90
C LEU A 125 10.71 -1.48 -9.51
N SER A 126 11.81 -1.93 -8.90
CA SER A 126 13.16 -1.63 -9.38
C SER A 126 13.57 -2.58 -10.48
N VAL A 127 14.53 -2.13 -11.30
CA VAL A 127 15.36 -3.06 -12.10
C VAL A 127 16.17 -3.89 -11.11
N GLY A 128 16.09 -5.21 -11.20
CA GLY A 128 16.84 -6.09 -10.32
C GLY A 128 17.08 -7.44 -10.99
N ASP A 129 17.88 -8.28 -10.35
CA ASP A 129 18.05 -9.69 -10.72
C ASP A 129 16.70 -10.40 -10.63
N SER A 130 15.83 -10.13 -11.59
CA SER A 130 14.57 -10.84 -11.67
C SER A 130 14.82 -12.14 -12.41
N HIS A 131 14.75 -13.24 -11.69
CA HIS A 131 14.73 -14.59 -12.28
C HIS A 131 13.46 -14.85 -13.12
N CYS A 132 12.62 -13.84 -13.31
CA CYS A 132 11.38 -13.93 -14.06
C CYS A 132 11.50 -13.72 -15.56
N SER A 133 12.52 -13.03 -16.03
CA SER A 133 12.71 -12.74 -17.46
C SER A 133 14.14 -12.31 -17.79
N SER A 134 14.61 -12.71 -18.95
CA SER A 134 15.85 -12.20 -19.56
C SER A 134 15.66 -10.84 -20.26
N GLN A 135 14.44 -10.28 -20.30
CA GLN A 135 14.16 -8.99 -20.94
C GLN A 135 14.42 -7.85 -19.95
N ALA A 136 15.21 -6.87 -20.36
CA ALA A 136 15.69 -5.78 -19.50
C ALA A 136 14.58 -4.90 -18.89
N THR A 137 13.39 -4.87 -19.47
CA THR A 137 12.25 -4.07 -19.00
C THR A 137 11.27 -4.84 -18.12
N VAL A 138 11.31 -6.18 -18.18
CA VAL A 138 10.43 -7.04 -17.35
C VAL A 138 11.11 -7.30 -16.03
N SER A 139 10.42 -7.01 -14.94
CA SER A 139 10.86 -7.28 -13.59
C SER A 139 9.78 -8.06 -12.85
N CYS A 140 10.13 -8.76 -11.77
CA CYS A 140 9.16 -9.41 -10.91
C CYS A 140 9.22 -8.86 -9.51
N LEU A 141 8.04 -8.58 -8.98
CA LEU A 141 7.90 -8.30 -7.57
C LEU A 141 7.83 -9.62 -6.81
N HIS A 142 8.85 -9.93 -6.03
CA HIS A 142 8.76 -10.97 -5.02
C HIS A 142 7.94 -10.47 -3.84
N TRP A 143 6.79 -11.10 -3.61
CA TRP A 143 5.87 -10.76 -2.53
C TRP A 143 5.82 -11.89 -1.51
N GLY A 144 6.32 -11.63 -0.31
CA GLY A 144 6.37 -12.60 0.79
C GLY A 144 5.31 -12.35 1.86
N LEU A 145 4.96 -13.41 2.60
CA LEU A 145 4.09 -13.34 3.76
C LEU A 145 4.69 -14.18 4.89
N LEU A 146 4.78 -13.58 6.10
CA LEU A 146 5.31 -14.24 7.29
C LEU A 146 4.37 -14.11 8.49
N ARG A 147 4.38 -15.13 9.35
CA ARG A 147 3.87 -15.08 10.73
C ARG A 147 4.98 -15.51 11.67
N GLY A 148 5.54 -14.54 12.43
CA GLY A 148 6.81 -14.76 13.13
C GLY A 148 7.91 -15.07 12.10
N GLU A 149 8.53 -16.22 12.21
CA GLU A 149 9.57 -16.71 11.27
C GLU A 149 9.04 -17.66 10.18
N LYS A 150 7.76 -18.01 10.26
CA LYS A 150 7.16 -18.98 9.34
C LYS A 150 6.67 -18.29 8.07
N TYR A 151 7.18 -18.73 6.93
CA TYR A 151 6.68 -18.33 5.61
C TYR A 151 5.33 -18.96 5.30
N LEU A 152 4.43 -18.16 4.74
CA LEU A 152 3.07 -18.53 4.35
C LEU A 152 2.87 -18.15 2.88
N ASN A 153 1.89 -18.80 2.22
CA ASN A 153 1.51 -18.43 0.86
C ASN A 153 0.76 -17.09 0.85
N PRO A 154 1.30 -16.01 0.23
CA PRO A 154 0.65 -14.70 0.17
C PRO A 154 -0.68 -14.73 -0.58
N LEU A 155 -0.87 -15.65 -1.54
CA LEU A 155 -2.12 -15.77 -2.29
C LEU A 155 -3.32 -16.03 -1.39
N SER A 156 -3.10 -16.61 -0.20
CA SER A 156 -4.16 -16.83 0.79
C SER A 156 -4.81 -15.52 1.31
N LEU A 157 -4.17 -14.37 1.10
CA LEU A 157 -4.69 -13.06 1.48
C LEU A 157 -5.71 -12.52 0.46
N VAL A 158 -5.47 -12.75 -0.83
CA VAL A 158 -6.21 -12.13 -1.94
C VAL A 158 -7.14 -13.09 -2.68
N GLN A 159 -6.90 -14.41 -2.58
CA GLN A 159 -7.80 -15.42 -3.13
C GLN A 159 -8.99 -15.59 -2.20
N LYS A 160 -10.21 -15.36 -2.70
CA LYS A 160 -11.44 -15.71 -1.97
C LYS A 160 -11.46 -17.21 -1.74
N ARG A 161 -11.55 -17.65 -0.47
CA ARG A 161 -11.81 -19.06 -0.15
C ARG A 161 -13.18 -19.43 -0.72
N VAL A 162 -13.21 -20.23 -1.76
CA VAL A 162 -14.45 -20.87 -2.20
C VAL A 162 -14.84 -21.87 -1.12
N ARG A 163 -15.89 -21.55 -0.36
CA ARG A 163 -16.47 -22.46 0.61
C ARG A 163 -17.47 -23.32 -0.17
N LEU A 164 -17.11 -24.56 -0.44
CA LEU A 164 -18.06 -25.54 -0.96
C LEU A 164 -19.13 -25.77 0.12
N LEU A 165 -20.38 -25.46 -0.19
CA LEU A 165 -21.51 -25.82 0.67
C LEU A 165 -21.68 -27.34 0.61
N PRO A 166 -22.05 -28.00 1.74
CA PRO A 166 -22.41 -29.41 1.70
C PRO A 166 -23.57 -29.58 0.72
N LYS A 167 -23.50 -30.62 -0.11
CA LYS A 167 -24.65 -31.02 -0.91
C LYS A 167 -25.73 -31.47 0.07
N SER A 168 -26.90 -30.84 0.04
CA SER A 168 -28.10 -31.25 0.71
C SER A 168 -28.65 -32.57 0.13
#